data_c1060d2307162b492aff520546f2231b
#
_entry.id   c1060d2307162b492aff520546f2231b
#
_cell.length_a   1.000
_cell.length_b   1.000
_cell.length_c   1.000
_cell.angle_alpha   90.00
_cell.angle_beta   90.00
_cell.angle_gamma   90.00
#
_symmetry.space_group_name_H-M   'P 1'
#
loop_
_entity.id
_entity.type
_entity.pdbx_description
1 polymer ?
#
loop_
_entity_poly.entity_id
_entity_poly.type
_entity_poly.pdbx_seq_one_letter_code
_entity_poly.pdbx_strand_id
1 'polypeptide(L)'
;MNKKTFYYLTSLTVFIFLFFTSCNKEAIDSDQNLATEEEGALDSDDTAISLEGELQISDFIWQGLNYFYYWQEEIEALADSKLNDQKTYAQFINENPDPDAFFDSLLHPDDRFSWIQDDYQELENTLQGIFATNGVEFGLLYACQDCDEIVGFVKYILKGSDADGKNIKRGDLFTGVNGTTLTVNNYRSLLYGDELTYTLNMATAENGALVGNGISVELTKVENFETDPIQIQTVLETSTGKVGYLMYNQFVGDKSDALNDVMAGFKSQGITDLVLDLRYNGGGSVRNCVELASMITGQFSNEVFAKQVWNSKLNAYFLDRYGEESQIDRFVSSLSNGTAINSLGLSRLFVLTTSESASASELLINGLAPYIEVIQIGEQTVGKNVGSITVYDYIDNQQTKNPDHKYAMQPIVLKVANSEGFADYADGLPPTLAADEDVKNMGVLGDVNETFLAIALNRITGSAKFTIPKASLPRTLLVEDPLLIQRQRMIVDFNLAEQD
;
A
#
# COMPACT_ATOMS: atom_id res chain seq x y z
N MET A 1 -32.65 49.34 21.27
CA MET A 1 -31.45 49.83 21.99
C MET A 1 -30.81 48.65 22.67
N ASN A 2 -29.73 48.11 22.12
CA ASN A 2 -28.58 47.69 22.92
C ASN A 2 -27.47 47.16 22.00
N LYS A 3 -26.29 47.56 22.35
CA LYS A 3 -25.04 47.62 21.61
C LYS A 3 -24.45 46.23 21.38
N LYS A 4 -24.03 45.96 20.13
CA LYS A 4 -23.09 44.87 19.76
C LYS A 4 -21.66 45.34 20.14
N THR A 5 -20.98 44.55 20.95
CA THR A 5 -19.56 44.72 21.25
C THR A 5 -18.79 43.77 20.31
N PHE A 6 -18.00 44.37 19.42
CA PHE A 6 -17.06 43.66 18.55
C PHE A 6 -15.74 43.50 19.33
N TYR A 7 -15.28 42.30 19.50
CA TYR A 7 -13.91 42.02 19.93
C TYR A 7 -13.07 41.73 18.69
N TYR A 8 -12.10 42.62 18.43
CA TYR A 8 -11.00 42.36 17.52
C TYR A 8 -9.96 41.54 18.26
N LEU A 9 -9.73 40.31 17.78
CA LEU A 9 -8.56 39.49 18.15
C LEU A 9 -7.48 39.78 17.12
N THR A 10 -6.43 40.47 17.54
CA THR A 10 -5.22 40.69 16.76
C THR A 10 -4.41 39.41 16.81
N SER A 11 -4.34 38.70 15.66
CA SER A 11 -3.43 37.60 15.43
C SER A 11 -2.00 38.09 15.40
N LEU A 12 -1.21 37.66 16.36
CA LEU A 12 0.25 37.87 16.39
C LEU A 12 0.88 36.65 15.70
N THR A 13 1.22 36.83 14.44
CA THR A 13 1.92 35.79 13.65
C THR A 13 3.40 35.81 14.08
N VAL A 14 3.82 34.75 14.77
CA VAL A 14 5.24 34.49 15.06
C VAL A 14 5.77 33.56 13.98
N PHE A 15 6.53 34.14 13.06
CA PHE A 15 7.31 33.38 12.08
C PHE A 15 8.52 32.76 12.78
N ILE A 16 8.58 31.44 12.84
CA ILE A 16 9.79 30.69 13.17
C ILE A 16 10.43 30.24 11.87
N PHE A 17 11.52 30.91 11.51
CA PHE A 17 12.37 30.54 10.39
C PHE A 17 13.20 29.32 10.77
N LEU A 18 12.95 28.21 10.09
CA LEU A 18 13.93 27.13 9.97
C LEU A 18 14.88 27.52 8.84
N PHE A 19 16.11 27.90 9.22
CA PHE A 19 17.16 28.23 8.27
C PHE A 19 17.69 26.96 7.58
N PHE A 20 17.25 26.73 6.36
CA PHE A 20 18.09 26.05 5.38
C PHE A 20 18.87 27.14 4.66
N THR A 21 20.17 27.24 4.93
CA THR A 21 21.05 28.17 4.26
C THR A 21 21.35 27.68 2.86
N SER A 22 20.54 28.10 1.89
CA SER A 22 20.94 28.13 0.50
C SER A 22 21.92 29.29 0.31
N CYS A 23 23.16 29.01 -0.11
CA CYS A 23 24.13 30.02 -0.48
C CYS A 23 23.71 30.72 -1.77
N ASN A 24 23.13 31.92 -1.67
CA ASN A 24 23.00 32.83 -2.79
C ASN A 24 24.34 33.48 -3.09
N LYS A 25 24.83 33.28 -4.32
CA LYS A 25 25.92 34.08 -4.90
C LYS A 25 25.41 35.49 -5.20
N GLU A 26 25.81 36.46 -4.43
CA GLU A 26 25.81 37.87 -4.89
C GLU A 26 27.14 38.17 -5.61
N ALA A 27 27.00 38.64 -6.85
CA ALA A 27 28.11 39.20 -7.62
C ALA A 27 28.49 40.56 -7.04
N ILE A 28 29.71 40.71 -6.63
CA ILE A 28 30.32 42.04 -6.36
C ILE A 28 31.37 42.29 -7.43
N ASP A 29 31.13 43.37 -8.14
CA ASP A 29 31.97 43.91 -9.21
C ASP A 29 33.02 44.88 -8.61
N SER A 30 34.19 44.86 -9.27
CA SER A 30 35.20 45.90 -9.47
C SER A 30 36.24 46.27 -8.42
N ASP A 31 37.44 46.08 -8.93
CA ASP A 31 38.62 46.99 -8.88
C ASP A 31 39.07 47.65 -7.57
N GLN A 32 40.19 47.21 -7.08
CA GLN A 32 41.43 48.04 -7.02
C GLN A 32 42.66 47.23 -6.63
N ASN A 33 43.72 47.40 -7.44
CA ASN A 33 45.09 47.00 -7.22
C ASN A 33 45.70 47.52 -5.90
N LEU A 34 46.51 46.71 -5.21
CA LEU A 34 47.88 47.03 -4.79
C LEU A 34 48.61 45.82 -4.17
N ALA A 35 49.67 45.43 -4.89
CA ALA A 35 50.99 44.96 -4.53
C ALA A 35 51.23 44.04 -3.28
N THR A 36 51.69 42.83 -3.61
CA THR A 36 52.80 42.03 -3.08
C THR A 36 53.01 41.89 -1.57
N GLU A 37 52.85 40.63 -1.09
CA GLU A 37 53.93 39.92 -0.39
C GLU A 37 53.64 38.39 -0.46
N GLU A 38 54.66 37.61 -0.81
CA GLU A 38 54.66 36.14 -0.86
C GLU A 38 54.64 35.58 0.55
N GLU A 39 53.65 34.73 0.84
CA GLU A 39 53.84 33.65 1.84
C GLU A 39 52.82 32.49 1.52
N GLY A 40 53.44 31.34 1.31
CA GLY A 40 52.87 30.03 1.58
C GLY A 40 51.56 29.65 0.92
N ALA A 41 51.60 29.02 -0.25
CA ALA A 41 50.50 28.28 -0.83
C ALA A 41 50.04 27.15 0.13
N LEU A 42 48.99 27.42 0.90
CA LEU A 42 48.09 26.36 1.36
C LEU A 42 47.15 26.08 0.19
N ASP A 43 47.32 24.91 -0.38
CA ASP A 43 46.47 24.35 -1.43
C ASP A 43 45.06 24.14 -0.83
N SER A 44 44.24 25.17 -0.84
CA SER A 44 42.82 25.04 -0.56
C SER A 44 42.09 24.67 -1.83
N ASP A 45 42.22 23.40 -2.18
CA ASP A 45 41.31 22.78 -3.18
C ASP A 45 39.96 22.53 -2.49
N ASP A 46 39.31 23.64 -2.11
CA ASP A 46 37.98 23.68 -1.53
C ASP A 46 36.96 23.83 -2.68
N THR A 47 37.09 22.91 -3.68
CA THR A 47 36.04 22.76 -4.69
C THR A 47 34.89 22.06 -3.97
N ALA A 48 33.87 22.86 -3.60
CA ALA A 48 32.58 22.32 -3.19
C ALA A 48 32.12 21.34 -4.29
N ILE A 49 31.96 20.07 -3.92
CA ILE A 49 31.48 19.05 -4.85
C ILE A 49 30.04 19.42 -5.18
N SER A 50 29.77 19.74 -6.45
CA SER A 50 28.41 19.99 -6.92
C SER A 50 27.68 18.65 -7.02
N LEU A 51 26.57 18.52 -6.31
CA LEU A 51 25.66 17.38 -6.39
C LEU A 51 24.63 17.67 -7.49
N GLU A 52 24.93 17.29 -8.75
CA GLU A 52 24.09 17.49 -9.91
C GLU A 52 23.68 16.14 -10.54
N GLY A 53 22.54 16.11 -11.24
CA GLY A 53 22.04 14.92 -11.91
C GLY A 53 21.73 13.78 -10.93
N GLU A 54 22.21 12.59 -11.18
CA GLU A 54 21.96 11.39 -10.36
C GLU A 54 22.47 11.54 -8.91
N LEU A 55 23.51 12.34 -8.68
CA LEU A 55 24.01 12.62 -7.34
C LEU A 55 23.03 13.45 -6.51
N GLN A 56 22.25 14.32 -7.12
CA GLN A 56 21.18 15.06 -6.45
C GLN A 56 20.07 14.10 -5.97
N ILE A 57 19.76 13.08 -6.76
CA ILE A 57 18.78 12.05 -6.40
C ILE A 57 19.30 11.21 -5.23
N SER A 58 20.58 10.80 -5.27
CA SER A 58 21.20 10.07 -4.14
C SER A 58 21.24 10.91 -2.86
N ASP A 59 21.45 12.23 -2.94
CA ASP A 59 21.35 13.14 -1.80
C ASP A 59 19.92 13.19 -1.24
N PHE A 60 18.92 13.33 -2.10
CA PHE A 60 17.50 13.26 -1.72
C PHE A 60 17.16 11.94 -1.01
N ILE A 61 17.63 10.80 -1.55
CA ILE A 61 17.43 9.47 -0.96
C ILE A 61 17.99 9.42 0.46
N TRP A 62 19.25 9.84 0.61
CA TRP A 62 19.91 9.79 1.91
C TRP A 62 19.21 10.70 2.94
N GLN A 63 18.91 11.94 2.57
CA GLN A 63 18.24 12.89 3.46
C GLN A 63 16.85 12.42 3.88
N GLY A 64 16.08 11.88 2.92
CA GLY A 64 14.75 11.35 3.19
C GLY A 64 14.80 10.13 4.12
N LEU A 65 15.69 9.17 3.87
CA LEU A 65 15.84 8.01 4.75
C LEU A 65 16.42 8.40 6.12
N ASN A 66 17.42 9.28 6.20
CA ASN A 66 17.93 9.78 7.46
C ASN A 66 16.84 10.41 8.33
N TYR A 67 15.87 11.10 7.75
CA TYR A 67 14.82 11.80 8.50
C TYR A 67 13.58 10.93 8.76
N PHE A 68 13.09 10.21 7.77
CA PHE A 68 11.78 9.55 7.83
C PHE A 68 11.86 8.05 8.15
N TYR A 69 12.97 7.37 7.83
CA TYR A 69 13.04 5.92 7.87
C TYR A 69 12.93 5.35 9.28
N TYR A 70 12.10 4.32 9.45
CA TYR A 70 11.81 3.73 10.77
C TYR A 70 13.06 3.20 11.48
N TRP A 71 13.95 2.52 10.75
CA TRP A 71 15.19 1.94 11.28
C TRP A 71 16.42 2.83 11.11
N GLN A 72 16.24 4.15 10.87
CA GLN A 72 17.38 5.04 10.56
C GLN A 72 18.49 5.04 11.63
N GLU A 73 18.15 4.87 12.91
CA GLU A 73 19.16 4.82 14.01
C GLU A 73 20.00 3.54 13.99
N GLU A 74 19.49 2.46 13.37
CA GLU A 74 20.17 1.17 13.29
C GLU A 74 21.10 1.06 12.07
N ILE A 75 21.05 2.02 11.15
CA ILE A 75 21.83 2.06 9.91
C ILE A 75 22.98 3.08 10.05
N GLU A 76 24.21 2.61 10.24
CA GLU A 76 25.39 3.46 10.37
C GLU A 76 25.55 4.44 9.20
N ALA A 77 25.21 4.02 7.98
CA ALA A 77 25.24 4.85 6.79
C ALA A 77 24.27 6.03 6.84
N LEU A 78 23.21 5.97 7.69
CA LEU A 78 22.22 7.03 7.89
C LEU A 78 22.50 7.89 9.14
N ALA A 79 23.67 7.74 9.78
CA ALA A 79 23.97 8.54 10.98
C ALA A 79 24.12 10.03 10.68
N ASP A 80 23.50 10.91 11.52
CA ASP A 80 23.54 12.37 11.39
C ASP A 80 24.96 12.94 11.32
N SER A 81 25.93 12.24 11.94
CA SER A 81 27.34 12.63 11.94
C SER A 81 27.98 12.69 10.54
N LYS A 82 27.36 12.07 9.52
CA LYS A 82 27.84 12.16 8.13
C LYS A 82 27.74 13.58 7.57
N LEU A 83 26.80 14.39 8.05
CA LEU A 83 26.67 15.80 7.66
C LEU A 83 27.68 16.73 8.33
N ASN A 84 28.48 16.26 9.33
CA ASN A 84 29.45 17.10 10.01
C ASN A 84 30.65 17.45 9.12
N ASP A 85 30.92 16.69 8.07
CA ASP A 85 31.97 16.93 7.09
C ASP A 85 31.40 16.83 5.66
N GLN A 86 31.13 18.01 5.08
CA GLN A 86 30.50 18.13 3.75
C GLN A 86 31.32 17.45 2.64
N LYS A 87 32.67 17.47 2.75
CA LYS A 87 33.53 16.83 1.75
C LYS A 87 33.41 15.30 1.79
N THR A 88 33.45 14.74 3.00
CA THR A 88 33.29 13.29 3.20
C THR A 88 31.88 12.84 2.81
N TYR A 89 30.86 13.65 3.13
CA TYR A 89 29.49 13.38 2.71
C TYR A 89 29.33 13.37 1.19
N ALA A 90 29.83 14.41 0.52
CA ALA A 90 29.76 14.49 -0.94
C ALA A 90 30.55 13.35 -1.63
N GLN A 91 31.67 12.90 -1.05
CA GLN A 91 32.38 11.72 -1.54
C GLN A 91 31.53 10.45 -1.40
N PHE A 92 30.88 10.27 -0.24
CA PHE A 92 29.99 9.13 0.01
C PHE A 92 28.83 9.09 -0.99
N ILE A 93 28.19 10.23 -1.28
CA ILE A 93 27.14 10.31 -2.31
C ILE A 93 27.71 9.98 -3.70
N ASN A 94 28.89 10.52 -4.05
CA ASN A 94 29.51 10.29 -5.35
C ASN A 94 29.97 8.83 -5.58
N GLU A 95 30.21 8.08 -4.53
CA GLU A 95 30.52 6.65 -4.61
C GLU A 95 29.29 5.77 -4.89
N ASN A 96 28.06 6.37 -4.80
CA ASN A 96 26.78 5.69 -4.95
C ASN A 96 25.89 6.43 -5.96
N PRO A 97 26.28 6.46 -7.25
CA PRO A 97 25.58 7.25 -8.27
C PRO A 97 24.28 6.62 -8.79
N ASP A 98 24.08 5.32 -8.60
CA ASP A 98 22.85 4.60 -9.00
C ASP A 98 21.79 4.77 -7.88
N PRO A 99 20.71 5.53 -8.11
CA PRO A 99 19.72 5.83 -7.10
C PRO A 99 19.04 4.59 -6.51
N ASP A 100 18.64 3.64 -7.35
CA ASP A 100 17.92 2.45 -6.92
C ASP A 100 18.82 1.54 -6.06
N ALA A 101 20.03 1.27 -6.55
CA ALA A 101 21.02 0.48 -5.79
C ALA A 101 21.44 1.19 -4.50
N PHE A 102 21.53 2.51 -4.50
CA PHE A 102 21.84 3.28 -3.30
C PHE A 102 20.72 3.20 -2.27
N PHE A 103 19.47 3.40 -2.69
CA PHE A 103 18.29 3.24 -1.83
C PHE A 103 18.30 1.86 -1.16
N ASP A 104 18.41 0.80 -1.95
CA ASP A 104 18.42 -0.58 -1.45
C ASP A 104 19.55 -0.84 -0.44
N SER A 105 20.73 -0.24 -0.65
CA SER A 105 21.90 -0.40 0.21
C SER A 105 21.73 0.22 1.61
N LEU A 106 20.78 1.16 1.76
CA LEU A 106 20.47 1.86 3.00
C LEU A 106 19.33 1.22 3.79
N LEU A 107 18.70 0.17 3.28
CA LEU A 107 17.59 -0.49 3.96
C LEU A 107 18.06 -1.46 5.04
N HIS A 108 17.26 -1.58 6.10
CA HIS A 108 17.46 -2.54 7.16
C HIS A 108 17.15 -3.97 6.66
N PRO A 109 17.86 -5.02 7.12
CA PRO A 109 17.59 -6.40 6.69
C PRO A 109 16.17 -6.91 6.95
N ASP A 110 15.47 -6.36 7.94
CA ASP A 110 14.08 -6.70 8.24
C ASP A 110 13.07 -5.90 7.41
N ASP A 111 13.53 -4.92 6.63
CA ASP A 111 12.66 -4.16 5.74
C ASP A 111 12.32 -4.98 4.49
N ARG A 112 11.03 -5.25 4.32
CA ARG A 112 10.48 -5.99 3.19
C ARG A 112 9.60 -5.12 2.28
N PHE A 113 9.44 -3.84 2.60
CA PHE A 113 8.33 -3.06 2.09
C PHE A 113 8.67 -1.63 1.65
N SER A 114 9.85 -1.10 1.96
CA SER A 114 10.29 0.18 1.42
C SER A 114 10.63 0.03 -0.06
N TRP A 115 10.34 1.05 -0.84
CA TRP A 115 10.65 1.06 -2.26
C TRP A 115 10.80 2.50 -2.78
N ILE A 116 11.39 2.64 -3.97
CA ILE A 116 11.60 3.90 -4.66
C ILE A 116 10.98 3.83 -6.04
N GLN A 117 10.54 4.95 -6.57
CA GLN A 117 9.93 5.10 -7.90
C GLN A 117 10.59 6.27 -8.63
N ASP A 118 10.96 6.07 -9.88
CA ASP A 118 11.60 7.07 -10.75
C ASP A 118 10.63 8.11 -11.33
N ASP A 119 9.31 7.85 -11.28
CA ASP A 119 8.26 8.80 -11.63
C ASP A 119 7.16 8.87 -10.56
N TYR A 120 7.15 9.97 -9.79
CA TYR A 120 6.15 10.18 -8.74
C TYR A 120 4.71 10.30 -9.28
N GLN A 121 4.52 10.63 -10.55
CA GLN A 121 3.18 10.69 -11.13
C GLN A 121 2.60 9.28 -11.33
N GLU A 122 3.44 8.33 -11.72
CA GLU A 122 3.05 6.92 -11.76
C GLU A 122 2.77 6.38 -10.36
N LEU A 123 3.59 6.78 -9.36
CA LEU A 123 3.35 6.44 -7.97
C LEU A 123 1.98 6.95 -7.50
N GLU A 124 1.69 8.25 -7.68
CA GLU A 124 0.43 8.88 -7.30
C GLU A 124 -0.77 8.19 -7.96
N ASN A 125 -0.70 7.95 -9.26
CA ASN A 125 -1.73 7.23 -10.00
C ASN A 125 -1.95 5.83 -9.44
N THR A 126 -0.86 5.10 -9.20
CA THR A 126 -0.92 3.74 -8.66
C THR A 126 -1.55 3.71 -7.25
N LEU A 127 -1.26 4.71 -6.40
CA LEU A 127 -1.88 4.84 -5.08
C LEU A 127 -3.40 5.10 -5.16
N GLN A 128 -3.85 5.76 -6.22
CA GLN A 128 -5.27 6.00 -6.52
C GLN A 128 -5.95 4.84 -7.27
N GLY A 129 -5.23 3.76 -7.55
CA GLY A 129 -5.76 2.62 -8.32
C GLY A 129 -5.85 2.88 -9.82
N ILE A 130 -5.04 3.81 -10.35
CA ILE A 130 -4.96 4.17 -11.77
C ILE A 130 -3.65 3.62 -12.33
N PHE A 131 -3.72 2.68 -13.27
CA PHE A 131 -2.54 2.08 -13.89
C PHE A 131 -2.88 1.43 -15.24
N ALA A 132 -1.86 1.07 -16.02
CA ALA A 132 -2.05 0.37 -17.28
C ALA A 132 -2.39 -1.10 -17.03
N THR A 133 -3.59 -1.55 -17.44
CA THR A 133 -4.03 -2.95 -17.26
C THR A 133 -4.97 -3.39 -18.38
N ASN A 134 -4.93 -4.67 -18.71
CA ASN A 134 -5.96 -5.32 -19.53
C ASN A 134 -7.13 -5.87 -18.69
N GLY A 135 -7.02 -5.81 -17.38
CA GLY A 135 -8.06 -6.19 -16.43
C GLY A 135 -8.05 -7.64 -15.99
N VAL A 136 -7.12 -8.47 -16.44
CA VAL A 136 -6.94 -9.81 -15.89
C VAL A 136 -6.08 -9.74 -14.63
N GLU A 137 -6.68 -9.95 -13.47
CA GLU A 137 -5.93 -10.17 -12.24
C GLU A 137 -5.62 -11.67 -12.12
N PHE A 138 -4.34 -12.01 -11.99
CA PHE A 138 -3.87 -13.37 -12.01
C PHE A 138 -2.83 -13.66 -10.92
N GLY A 139 -2.61 -14.93 -10.66
CA GLY A 139 -1.47 -15.43 -9.90
C GLY A 139 -0.66 -16.39 -10.77
N LEU A 140 0.58 -16.65 -10.35
CA LEU A 140 1.51 -17.53 -11.04
C LEU A 140 1.94 -18.67 -10.11
N LEU A 141 1.98 -19.89 -10.63
CA LEU A 141 2.48 -21.06 -9.92
C LEU A 141 3.58 -21.73 -10.74
N TYR A 142 4.51 -22.41 -10.08
CA TYR A 142 5.33 -23.40 -10.76
C TYR A 142 4.44 -24.54 -11.27
N ALA A 143 4.62 -24.93 -12.52
CA ALA A 143 3.83 -26.01 -13.12
C ALA A 143 4.10 -27.37 -12.46
N CYS A 144 5.28 -27.54 -11.86
CA CYS A 144 5.67 -28.69 -11.03
C CYS A 144 6.75 -28.26 -10.01
N GLN A 145 7.08 -29.14 -9.05
CA GLN A 145 7.95 -28.83 -7.92
C GLN A 145 9.39 -28.43 -8.32
N ASP A 146 9.94 -29.01 -9.39
CA ASP A 146 11.33 -28.80 -9.80
C ASP A 146 11.44 -28.45 -11.29
N CYS A 147 10.47 -27.71 -11.84
CA CYS A 147 10.48 -27.28 -13.23
C CYS A 147 10.55 -25.74 -13.35
N ASP A 148 11.01 -25.29 -14.51
CA ASP A 148 11.10 -23.88 -14.84
C ASP A 148 9.80 -23.34 -15.43
N GLU A 149 8.86 -24.22 -15.84
CA GLU A 149 7.59 -23.82 -16.43
C GLU A 149 6.66 -23.23 -15.38
N ILE A 150 5.95 -22.18 -15.80
CA ILE A 150 4.99 -21.43 -15.01
C ILE A 150 3.58 -21.61 -15.60
N VAL A 151 2.59 -21.73 -14.72
CA VAL A 151 1.17 -21.63 -15.05
C VAL A 151 0.57 -20.41 -14.38
N GLY A 152 -0.13 -19.60 -15.15
CA GLY A 152 -0.98 -18.54 -14.64
C GLY A 152 -2.39 -19.02 -14.36
N PHE A 153 -3.01 -18.48 -13.34
CA PHE A 153 -4.42 -18.69 -13.03
C PHE A 153 -5.14 -17.36 -12.83
N VAL A 154 -6.32 -17.22 -13.37
CA VAL A 154 -7.12 -16.00 -13.29
C VAL A 154 -7.80 -15.93 -11.92
N LYS A 155 -7.50 -14.88 -11.15
CA LYS A 155 -8.13 -14.57 -9.85
C LYS A 155 -9.51 -13.95 -10.05
N TYR A 156 -9.58 -12.89 -10.83
CA TYR A 156 -10.80 -12.18 -11.20
C TYR A 156 -10.55 -11.25 -12.40
N ILE A 157 -11.62 -10.68 -12.93
CA ILE A 157 -11.56 -9.70 -14.03
C ILE A 157 -12.06 -8.36 -13.50
N LEU A 158 -11.31 -7.30 -13.81
CA LEU A 158 -11.70 -5.92 -13.50
C LEU A 158 -12.86 -5.48 -14.40
N LYS A 159 -13.91 -4.96 -13.80
CA LYS A 159 -15.09 -4.47 -14.53
C LYS A 159 -14.73 -3.31 -15.46
N GLY A 160 -15.26 -3.32 -16.65
CA GLY A 160 -15.05 -2.28 -17.67
C GLY A 160 -13.67 -2.32 -18.33
N SER A 161 -12.83 -3.29 -18.01
CA SER A 161 -11.53 -3.50 -18.65
C SER A 161 -11.65 -4.17 -20.02
N ASP A 162 -10.53 -4.27 -20.74
CA ASP A 162 -10.47 -4.99 -22.02
C ASP A 162 -10.82 -6.49 -21.90
N ALA A 163 -10.47 -7.10 -20.77
CA ALA A 163 -10.80 -8.50 -20.49
C ALA A 163 -12.28 -8.71 -20.14
N ASP A 164 -12.98 -7.65 -19.70
CA ASP A 164 -14.40 -7.74 -19.34
C ASP A 164 -15.24 -8.02 -20.59
N GLY A 165 -15.96 -9.11 -20.57
CA GLY A 165 -16.73 -9.60 -21.72
C GLY A 165 -15.97 -10.46 -22.73
N LYS A 166 -14.66 -10.69 -22.54
CA LYS A 166 -13.89 -11.70 -23.30
C LYS A 166 -14.10 -13.10 -22.73
N ASN A 167 -13.68 -14.10 -23.51
CA ASN A 167 -13.78 -15.51 -23.10
C ASN A 167 -12.63 -15.88 -22.14
N ILE A 168 -12.59 -15.20 -21.00
CA ILE A 168 -11.67 -15.44 -19.89
C ILE A 168 -12.40 -15.15 -18.57
N LYS A 169 -12.18 -15.99 -17.56
CA LYS A 169 -12.85 -15.86 -16.27
C LYS A 169 -12.01 -16.45 -15.14
N ARG A 170 -12.41 -16.17 -13.91
CA ARG A 170 -11.84 -16.76 -12.69
C ARG A 170 -11.69 -18.28 -12.81
N GLY A 171 -10.51 -18.76 -12.43
CA GLY A 171 -10.14 -20.17 -12.47
C GLY A 171 -9.63 -20.67 -13.82
N ASP A 172 -9.66 -19.83 -14.86
CA ASP A 172 -9.00 -20.19 -16.12
C ASP A 172 -7.49 -20.22 -15.95
N LEU A 173 -6.84 -21.18 -16.63
CA LEU A 173 -5.40 -21.39 -16.60
C LEU A 173 -4.78 -20.97 -17.94
N PHE A 174 -3.54 -20.46 -17.88
CA PHE A 174 -2.74 -20.17 -19.07
C PHE A 174 -1.27 -20.58 -18.86
N THR A 175 -0.59 -21.02 -19.90
CA THR A 175 0.79 -21.51 -19.85
C THR A 175 1.71 -20.80 -20.83
N GLY A 176 1.22 -19.81 -21.55
CA GLY A 176 2.01 -19.08 -22.53
C GLY A 176 1.48 -17.71 -22.90
N VAL A 177 2.33 -16.92 -23.50
CA VAL A 177 2.03 -15.60 -24.05
C VAL A 177 2.58 -15.53 -25.46
N ASN A 178 1.76 -15.09 -26.43
CA ASN A 178 2.11 -14.95 -27.84
C ASN A 178 2.73 -16.25 -28.46
N GLY A 179 2.25 -17.41 -28.02
CA GLY A 179 2.77 -18.71 -28.45
C GLY A 179 4.06 -19.17 -27.75
N THR A 180 4.61 -18.35 -26.83
CA THR A 180 5.80 -18.68 -26.04
C THR A 180 5.39 -19.24 -24.68
N THR A 181 5.90 -20.42 -24.31
CA THR A 181 5.66 -21.00 -23.00
C THR A 181 6.24 -20.13 -21.88
N LEU A 182 5.47 -19.92 -20.81
CA LEU A 182 5.91 -19.17 -19.61
C LEU A 182 6.91 -19.99 -18.80
N THR A 183 8.00 -19.33 -18.41
CA THR A 183 9.05 -19.89 -17.57
C THR A 183 9.53 -18.85 -16.56
N VAL A 184 10.29 -19.29 -15.55
CA VAL A 184 10.94 -18.38 -14.56
C VAL A 184 11.85 -17.34 -15.22
N ASN A 185 12.36 -17.59 -16.41
CA ASN A 185 13.28 -16.69 -17.11
C ASN A 185 12.59 -15.65 -18.01
N ASN A 186 11.31 -15.82 -18.36
CA ASN A 186 10.64 -14.95 -19.33
C ASN A 186 9.29 -14.37 -18.86
N TYR A 187 8.71 -14.82 -17.75
CA TYR A 187 7.39 -14.38 -17.32
C TYR A 187 7.33 -12.87 -17.04
N ARG A 188 8.41 -12.29 -16.50
CA ARG A 188 8.48 -10.84 -16.21
C ARG A 188 8.33 -10.01 -17.49
N SER A 189 9.15 -10.30 -18.51
CA SER A 189 9.10 -9.57 -19.79
C SER A 189 7.81 -9.81 -20.57
N LEU A 190 7.22 -11.02 -20.49
CA LEU A 190 6.04 -11.37 -21.26
C LEU A 190 4.73 -10.85 -20.66
N LEU A 191 4.61 -10.80 -19.33
CA LEU A 191 3.37 -10.42 -18.64
C LEU A 191 3.40 -8.98 -18.11
N TYR A 192 4.58 -8.50 -17.68
CA TYR A 192 4.75 -7.20 -17.01
C TYR A 192 5.55 -6.20 -17.87
N GLY A 193 6.03 -6.60 -19.05
CA GLY A 193 6.73 -5.71 -19.99
C GLY A 193 5.83 -4.64 -20.62
N ASP A 194 6.43 -3.77 -21.44
CA ASP A 194 5.80 -2.57 -21.99
C ASP A 194 4.83 -2.84 -23.15
N GLU A 195 4.75 -4.09 -23.63
CA GLU A 195 3.82 -4.47 -24.70
C GLU A 195 2.38 -4.24 -24.26
N LEU A 196 1.67 -3.38 -24.97
CA LEU A 196 0.28 -3.06 -24.68
C LEU A 196 -0.67 -4.19 -25.06
N THR A 197 -0.38 -4.96 -26.10
CA THR A 197 -1.25 -6.03 -26.59
C THR A 197 -0.50 -7.35 -26.65
N TYR A 198 -1.05 -8.37 -25.99
CA TYR A 198 -0.53 -9.73 -26.05
C TYR A 198 -1.65 -10.76 -25.97
N THR A 199 -1.33 -12.01 -26.31
CA THR A 199 -2.28 -13.10 -26.33
C THR A 199 -1.93 -14.12 -25.25
N LEU A 200 -2.85 -14.43 -24.33
CA LEU A 200 -2.72 -15.55 -23.40
C LEU A 200 -3.04 -16.86 -24.11
N ASN A 201 -2.16 -17.84 -23.99
CA ASN A 201 -2.39 -19.20 -24.45
C ASN A 201 -2.99 -20.04 -23.31
N MET A 202 -4.28 -20.32 -23.43
CA MET A 202 -5.06 -20.96 -22.38
C MET A 202 -4.76 -22.45 -22.26
N ALA A 203 -4.94 -22.98 -21.04
CA ALA A 203 -4.65 -24.37 -20.72
C ALA A 203 -5.77 -24.96 -19.86
N THR A 204 -5.79 -26.28 -19.78
CA THR A 204 -6.63 -27.07 -18.86
C THR A 204 -5.80 -28.09 -18.10
N ALA A 205 -6.26 -28.48 -16.92
CA ALA A 205 -5.64 -29.54 -16.15
C ALA A 205 -6.31 -30.91 -16.53
N GLU A 206 -5.60 -31.76 -17.26
CA GLU A 206 -6.06 -33.06 -17.67
C GLU A 206 -5.18 -34.18 -17.06
N ASN A 207 -5.78 -35.09 -16.33
CA ASN A 207 -5.09 -36.24 -15.70
C ASN A 207 -3.86 -35.84 -14.84
N GLY A 208 -3.93 -34.65 -14.22
CA GLY A 208 -2.84 -34.10 -13.39
C GLY A 208 -1.74 -33.39 -14.18
N ALA A 209 -1.82 -33.30 -15.49
CA ALA A 209 -0.94 -32.53 -16.35
C ALA A 209 -1.64 -31.24 -16.84
N LEU A 210 -0.86 -30.21 -17.09
CA LEU A 210 -1.33 -28.96 -17.72
C LEU A 210 -1.18 -29.12 -19.24
N VAL A 211 -2.27 -28.97 -19.99
CA VAL A 211 -2.31 -29.14 -21.45
C VAL A 211 -2.92 -27.88 -22.07
N GLY A 212 -2.25 -27.35 -23.09
CA GLY A 212 -2.81 -26.25 -23.89
C GLY A 212 -4.13 -26.70 -24.52
N ASN A 213 -5.20 -25.92 -24.35
CA ASN A 213 -6.54 -26.26 -24.84
C ASN A 213 -6.86 -25.72 -26.23
N GLY A 214 -5.87 -25.07 -26.89
CA GLY A 214 -6.02 -24.47 -28.20
C GLY A 214 -6.78 -23.14 -28.21
N ILE A 215 -7.21 -22.65 -27.08
CA ILE A 215 -7.84 -21.31 -26.93
C ILE A 215 -6.74 -20.27 -26.73
N SER A 216 -6.91 -19.14 -27.40
CA SER A 216 -6.06 -17.95 -27.20
C SER A 216 -6.94 -16.73 -26.96
N VAL A 217 -6.57 -15.91 -25.98
CA VAL A 217 -7.31 -14.70 -25.63
C VAL A 217 -6.38 -13.50 -25.82
N GLU A 218 -6.67 -12.68 -26.82
CA GLU A 218 -5.96 -11.41 -27.03
C GLU A 218 -6.43 -10.37 -26.03
N LEU A 219 -5.49 -9.69 -25.38
CA LEU A 219 -5.70 -8.71 -24.33
C LEU A 219 -4.91 -7.44 -24.62
N THR A 220 -5.53 -6.29 -24.43
CA THR A 220 -4.90 -4.97 -24.59
C THR A 220 -4.94 -4.21 -23.28
N LYS A 221 -3.79 -3.74 -22.80
CA LYS A 221 -3.70 -2.85 -21.65
C LYS A 221 -4.30 -1.49 -22.01
N VAL A 222 -5.18 -0.99 -21.16
CA VAL A 222 -5.72 0.38 -21.23
C VAL A 222 -4.88 1.22 -20.29
N GLU A 223 -4.21 2.23 -20.84
CA GLU A 223 -3.42 3.19 -20.05
C GLU A 223 -4.35 4.03 -19.17
N ASN A 224 -3.89 4.38 -17.96
CA ASN A 224 -4.66 5.17 -16.99
C ASN A 224 -6.05 4.58 -16.68
N PHE A 225 -6.16 3.25 -16.62
CA PHE A 225 -7.39 2.59 -16.22
C PHE A 225 -7.63 2.81 -14.73
N GLU A 226 -8.74 3.48 -14.38
CA GLU A 226 -9.16 3.65 -12.99
C GLU A 226 -9.93 2.41 -12.52
N THR A 227 -9.39 1.74 -11.51
CA THR A 227 -10.02 0.55 -10.93
C THR A 227 -11.11 0.91 -9.94
N ASP A 228 -12.21 0.14 -9.93
CA ASP A 228 -13.19 0.17 -8.85
C ASP A 228 -12.77 -0.85 -7.78
N PRO A 229 -12.35 -0.42 -6.57
CA PRO A 229 -11.96 -1.34 -5.53
C PRO A 229 -13.14 -2.16 -4.96
N ILE A 230 -14.38 -1.73 -5.17
CA ILE A 230 -15.59 -2.46 -4.80
C ILE A 230 -15.91 -3.48 -5.91
N GLN A 231 -15.21 -4.61 -5.86
CA GLN A 231 -15.35 -5.64 -6.90
C GLN A 231 -16.74 -6.28 -6.92
N ILE A 232 -17.25 -6.63 -5.74
CA ILE A 232 -18.58 -7.25 -5.60
C ILE A 232 -19.25 -6.73 -4.33
N GLN A 233 -20.55 -6.40 -4.44
CA GLN A 233 -21.42 -6.15 -3.31
C GLN A 233 -22.75 -6.85 -3.53
N THR A 234 -23.20 -7.64 -2.58
CA THR A 234 -24.48 -8.33 -2.67
C THR A 234 -25.06 -8.67 -1.30
N VAL A 235 -26.35 -8.95 -1.22
CA VAL A 235 -26.99 -9.45 -0.01
C VAL A 235 -27.48 -10.87 -0.26
N LEU A 236 -27.08 -11.76 0.63
CA LEU A 236 -27.41 -13.19 0.58
C LEU A 236 -28.48 -13.50 1.62
N GLU A 237 -29.55 -14.16 1.17
CA GLU A 237 -30.60 -14.67 2.08
C GLU A 237 -30.14 -15.98 2.70
N THR A 238 -30.22 -16.10 4.04
CA THR A 238 -29.88 -17.31 4.77
C THR A 238 -31.02 -17.74 5.69
N SER A 239 -30.91 -18.92 6.31
CA SER A 239 -31.92 -19.39 7.27
C SER A 239 -31.94 -18.59 8.58
N THR A 240 -30.91 -17.81 8.86
CA THR A 240 -30.77 -17.03 10.12
C THR A 240 -30.88 -15.53 9.93
N GLY A 241 -30.96 -15.04 8.69
CA GLY A 241 -31.02 -13.63 8.38
C GLY A 241 -30.34 -13.29 7.06
N LYS A 242 -30.13 -12.03 6.80
CA LYS A 242 -29.47 -11.53 5.61
C LYS A 242 -27.99 -11.27 5.88
N VAL A 243 -27.15 -11.70 4.98
CA VAL A 243 -25.69 -11.53 5.05
C VAL A 243 -25.24 -10.58 3.93
N GLY A 244 -24.60 -9.47 4.26
CA GLY A 244 -23.89 -8.65 3.30
C GLY A 244 -22.60 -9.36 2.87
N TYR A 245 -22.31 -9.37 1.58
CA TYR A 245 -21.02 -9.77 1.03
C TYR A 245 -20.41 -8.58 0.29
N LEU A 246 -19.19 -8.22 0.69
CA LEU A 246 -18.42 -7.14 0.08
C LEU A 246 -17.02 -7.66 -0.25
N MET A 247 -16.67 -7.70 -1.52
CA MET A 247 -15.29 -7.89 -1.96
C MET A 247 -14.66 -6.54 -2.25
N TYR A 248 -13.62 -6.21 -1.49
CA TYR A 248 -12.91 -4.94 -1.51
C TYR A 248 -11.43 -5.17 -1.75
N ASN A 249 -10.91 -4.72 -2.90
CA ASN A 249 -9.60 -5.13 -3.39
C ASN A 249 -8.46 -4.17 -3.06
N GLN A 250 -8.77 -2.93 -2.63
CA GLN A 250 -7.76 -1.95 -2.25
C GLN A 250 -8.38 -0.87 -1.36
N PHE A 251 -7.67 -0.40 -0.34
CA PHE A 251 -8.06 0.75 0.47
C PHE A 251 -7.63 2.04 -0.24
N VAL A 252 -8.53 2.65 -1.00
CA VAL A 252 -8.31 3.87 -1.77
C VAL A 252 -8.97 5.05 -1.05
N GLY A 253 -8.18 6.09 -0.74
CA GLY A 253 -8.61 7.18 0.15
C GLY A 253 -9.83 7.96 -0.34
N ASP A 254 -10.01 8.13 -1.65
CA ASP A 254 -11.13 8.85 -2.26
C ASP A 254 -12.38 7.97 -2.50
N LYS A 255 -12.34 6.69 -2.15
CA LYS A 255 -13.48 5.75 -2.32
C LYS A 255 -14.33 5.57 -1.05
N SER A 256 -14.09 6.34 0.00
CA SER A 256 -14.84 6.24 1.25
C SER A 256 -16.33 6.56 1.10
N ASP A 257 -16.69 7.52 0.25
CA ASP A 257 -18.10 7.81 -0.04
C ASP A 257 -18.80 6.61 -0.68
N ALA A 258 -18.18 5.95 -1.66
CA ALA A 258 -18.71 4.75 -2.30
C ALA A 258 -18.91 3.60 -1.31
N LEU A 259 -17.94 3.37 -0.39
CA LEU A 259 -18.09 2.41 0.68
C LEU A 259 -19.26 2.76 1.62
N ASN A 260 -19.39 4.04 1.96
CA ASN A 260 -20.47 4.53 2.82
C ASN A 260 -21.86 4.30 2.18
N ASP A 261 -21.97 4.45 0.86
CA ASP A 261 -23.18 4.14 0.09
C ASP A 261 -23.49 2.63 0.09
N VAL A 262 -22.47 1.78 -0.02
CA VAL A 262 -22.64 0.32 0.12
C VAL A 262 -23.18 -0.03 1.50
N MET A 263 -22.62 0.55 2.57
CA MET A 263 -23.08 0.32 3.94
C MET A 263 -24.52 0.84 4.15
N ALA A 264 -24.89 1.99 3.55
CA ALA A 264 -26.28 2.46 3.54
C ALA A 264 -27.21 1.44 2.87
N GLY A 265 -26.81 0.87 1.74
CA GLY A 265 -27.52 -0.18 1.04
C GLY A 265 -27.70 -1.44 1.89
N PHE A 266 -26.67 -1.92 2.54
CA PHE A 266 -26.73 -3.06 3.45
C PHE A 266 -27.63 -2.80 4.67
N LYS A 267 -27.48 -1.63 5.29
CA LYS A 267 -28.31 -1.19 6.41
C LYS A 267 -29.79 -1.14 6.04
N SER A 268 -30.12 -0.59 4.86
CA SER A 268 -31.51 -0.49 4.39
C SER A 268 -32.15 -1.85 4.13
N GLN A 269 -31.35 -2.85 3.76
CA GLN A 269 -31.79 -4.22 3.53
C GLN A 269 -31.83 -5.06 4.83
N GLY A 270 -31.30 -4.50 5.94
CA GLY A 270 -31.34 -5.13 7.26
C GLY A 270 -30.45 -6.36 7.35
N ILE A 271 -29.21 -6.28 6.88
CA ILE A 271 -28.24 -7.36 7.09
C ILE A 271 -27.94 -7.56 8.58
N THR A 272 -27.72 -8.79 8.99
CA THR A 272 -27.36 -9.16 10.36
C THR A 272 -25.89 -9.50 10.51
N ASP A 273 -25.22 -9.83 9.43
CA ASP A 273 -23.82 -10.20 9.34
C ASP A 273 -23.17 -9.63 8.08
N LEU A 274 -21.86 -9.43 8.13
CA LEU A 274 -21.04 -9.02 6.98
C LEU A 274 -19.93 -10.05 6.75
N VAL A 275 -19.78 -10.49 5.51
CA VAL A 275 -18.58 -11.16 5.00
C VAL A 275 -17.82 -10.15 4.16
N LEU A 276 -16.68 -9.73 4.66
CA LEU A 276 -15.74 -8.84 3.98
C LEU A 276 -14.63 -9.66 3.33
N ASP A 277 -14.59 -9.64 2.01
CA ASP A 277 -13.60 -10.40 1.25
C ASP A 277 -12.40 -9.52 0.90
N LEU A 278 -11.30 -9.76 1.60
CA LEU A 278 -10.02 -9.08 1.45
C LEU A 278 -8.94 -10.02 0.88
N ARG A 279 -9.31 -11.16 0.29
CA ARG A 279 -8.36 -12.21 -0.13
C ARG A 279 -7.27 -11.74 -1.09
N TYR A 280 -7.49 -10.68 -1.87
CA TYR A 280 -6.52 -10.10 -2.80
C TYR A 280 -6.23 -8.63 -2.50
N ASN A 281 -6.56 -8.17 -1.29
CA ASN A 281 -6.38 -6.78 -0.88
C ASN A 281 -5.04 -6.59 -0.17
N GLY A 282 -4.08 -6.00 -0.86
CA GLY A 282 -2.75 -5.69 -0.33
C GLY A 282 -2.70 -4.46 0.60
N GLY A 283 -3.85 -3.84 0.92
CA GLY A 283 -3.91 -2.68 1.81
C GLY A 283 -4.21 -1.36 1.11
N GLY A 284 -3.62 -0.27 1.59
CA GLY A 284 -3.78 1.09 1.08
C GLY A 284 -3.88 2.14 2.19
N SER A 285 -4.81 3.08 2.06
CA SER A 285 -5.00 4.21 2.97
C SER A 285 -5.45 3.77 4.37
N VAL A 286 -4.71 4.20 5.38
CA VAL A 286 -5.06 4.01 6.81
C VAL A 286 -6.37 4.73 7.13
N ARG A 287 -6.57 5.95 6.63
CA ARG A 287 -7.82 6.69 6.82
C ARG A 287 -9.03 5.92 6.29
N ASN A 288 -8.97 5.41 5.07
CA ASN A 288 -10.05 4.62 4.49
C ASN A 288 -10.32 3.34 5.30
N CYS A 289 -9.28 2.72 5.88
CA CYS A 289 -9.39 1.58 6.79
C CYS A 289 -10.15 1.95 8.08
N VAL A 290 -9.81 3.07 8.73
CA VAL A 290 -10.48 3.59 9.93
C VAL A 290 -11.96 3.90 9.65
N GLU A 291 -12.25 4.53 8.51
CA GLU A 291 -13.61 4.84 8.08
C GLU A 291 -14.43 3.57 7.84
N LEU A 292 -13.86 2.55 7.17
CA LEU A 292 -14.52 1.25 6.97
C LEU A 292 -14.76 0.53 8.31
N ALA A 293 -13.79 0.53 9.22
CA ALA A 293 -13.95 -0.04 10.57
C ALA A 293 -15.10 0.65 11.33
N SER A 294 -15.21 1.98 11.19
CA SER A 294 -16.27 2.78 11.78
C SER A 294 -17.64 2.51 11.15
N MET A 295 -17.70 2.25 9.84
CA MET A 295 -18.91 1.83 9.14
C MET A 295 -19.39 0.44 9.60
N ILE A 296 -18.48 -0.48 9.86
CA ILE A 296 -18.82 -1.84 10.32
C ILE A 296 -19.41 -1.79 11.73
N THR A 297 -18.81 -1.02 12.63
CA THR A 297 -19.16 -1.01 14.05
C THR A 297 -20.13 0.11 14.43
N GLY A 298 -19.72 1.37 14.36
CA GLY A 298 -20.51 2.55 14.72
C GLY A 298 -20.66 2.84 16.22
N GLN A 299 -20.50 1.84 17.10
CA GLN A 299 -20.67 1.98 18.54
C GLN A 299 -19.43 2.47 19.28
N PHE A 300 -18.29 2.59 18.62
CA PHE A 300 -17.00 2.94 19.23
C PHE A 300 -16.46 4.29 18.81
N SER A 301 -17.32 5.19 18.31
CA SER A 301 -16.88 6.52 17.86
C SER A 301 -16.02 7.22 18.92
N ASN A 302 -14.87 7.74 18.50
CA ASN A 302 -13.84 8.38 19.33
C ASN A 302 -13.00 7.44 20.22
N GLU A 303 -13.27 6.13 20.24
CA GLU A 303 -12.35 5.17 20.86
C GLU A 303 -11.09 4.98 20.01
N VAL A 304 -10.00 4.53 20.62
CA VAL A 304 -8.72 4.32 19.91
C VAL A 304 -8.84 3.11 18.98
N PHE A 305 -8.69 3.31 17.68
CA PHE A 305 -8.63 2.22 16.70
C PHE A 305 -7.21 1.67 16.56
N ALA A 306 -6.23 2.58 16.38
CA ALA A 306 -4.82 2.22 16.23
C ALA A 306 -3.89 3.27 16.86
N LYS A 307 -2.66 2.88 17.13
CA LYS A 307 -1.57 3.73 17.62
C LYS A 307 -0.39 3.62 16.68
N GLN A 308 0.14 4.75 16.28
CA GLN A 308 1.28 4.88 15.37
C GLN A 308 2.57 5.04 16.19
N VAL A 309 3.58 4.23 15.94
CA VAL A 309 4.90 4.29 16.56
C VAL A 309 5.90 4.70 15.51
N TRP A 310 6.23 5.97 15.47
CA TRP A 310 7.15 6.58 14.51
C TRP A 310 8.61 6.37 14.89
N ASN A 311 9.54 6.63 13.96
CA ASN A 311 10.96 6.72 14.29
C ASN A 311 11.20 7.82 15.35
N SER A 312 12.37 7.83 15.99
CA SER A 312 12.67 8.73 17.11
C SER A 312 12.56 10.20 16.76
N LYS A 313 12.97 10.61 15.54
CA LYS A 313 12.93 12.00 15.06
C LYS A 313 11.50 12.50 14.89
N LEU A 314 10.68 11.73 14.15
CA LEU A 314 9.27 12.06 13.91
C LEU A 314 8.46 11.95 15.20
N ASN A 315 8.73 10.93 16.03
CA ASN A 315 8.07 10.80 17.32
C ASN A 315 8.31 12.01 18.21
N ALA A 316 9.57 12.47 18.31
CA ALA A 316 9.89 13.68 19.06
C ALA A 316 9.20 14.93 18.50
N TYR A 317 9.21 15.09 17.16
CA TYR A 317 8.54 16.20 16.48
C TYR A 317 7.02 16.23 16.75
N PHE A 318 6.33 15.09 16.59
CA PHE A 318 4.89 15.01 16.82
C PHE A 318 4.51 15.25 18.29
N LEU A 319 5.26 14.67 19.22
CA LEU A 319 4.98 14.83 20.65
C LEU A 319 5.16 16.29 21.11
N ASP A 320 6.23 16.96 20.63
CA ASP A 320 6.51 18.35 20.99
C ASP A 320 5.47 19.31 20.41
N ARG A 321 5.07 19.11 19.17
CA ARG A 321 4.23 20.06 18.45
C ARG A 321 2.72 19.80 18.60
N TYR A 322 2.29 18.55 18.63
CA TYR A 322 0.88 18.18 18.58
C TYR A 322 0.43 17.28 19.74
N GLY A 323 1.35 16.78 20.55
CA GLY A 323 1.08 15.87 21.66
C GLY A 323 0.75 14.44 21.22
N GLU A 324 0.47 13.58 22.20
CA GLU A 324 0.26 12.13 21.99
C GLU A 324 -0.93 11.82 21.06
N GLU A 325 -1.95 12.69 21.04
CA GLU A 325 -3.16 12.47 20.21
C GLU A 325 -2.87 12.44 18.70
N SER A 326 -1.80 13.10 18.25
CA SER A 326 -1.40 13.11 16.83
C SER A 326 -0.94 11.75 16.31
N GLN A 327 -0.67 10.81 17.21
CA GLN A 327 -0.21 9.46 16.89
C GLN A 327 -1.31 8.40 17.08
N ILE A 328 -2.57 8.84 17.21
CA ILE A 328 -3.70 7.97 17.51
C ILE A 328 -4.76 8.07 16.42
N ASP A 329 -5.02 6.95 15.77
CA ASP A 329 -6.17 6.81 14.89
C ASP A 329 -7.39 6.40 15.72
N ARG A 330 -8.49 7.13 15.59
CA ARG A 330 -9.74 6.88 16.33
C ARG A 330 -10.85 6.49 15.39
N PHE A 331 -11.78 5.65 15.86
CA PHE A 331 -13.05 5.45 15.20
C PHE A 331 -13.76 6.79 14.99
N VAL A 332 -14.33 6.99 13.82
CA VAL A 332 -14.96 8.24 13.42
C VAL A 332 -16.48 8.11 13.24
N SER A 333 -17.21 9.22 13.35
CA SER A 333 -18.66 9.28 13.10
C SER A 333 -19.00 9.92 11.75
N SER A 334 -18.01 10.50 11.07
CA SER A 334 -18.12 11.11 9.75
C SER A 334 -16.87 10.83 8.93
N LEU A 335 -17.01 10.82 7.62
CA LEU A 335 -15.91 10.77 6.67
C LEU A 335 -15.08 12.07 6.74
N SER A 336 -13.90 12.05 6.16
CA SER A 336 -13.00 13.21 6.09
C SER A 336 -13.64 14.45 5.44
N ASN A 337 -14.58 14.26 4.52
CA ASN A 337 -15.36 15.33 3.87
C ASN A 337 -16.57 15.82 4.70
N GLY A 338 -16.78 15.29 5.92
CA GLY A 338 -17.89 15.64 6.81
C GLY A 338 -19.17 14.85 6.59
N THR A 339 -19.23 13.94 5.62
CA THR A 339 -20.41 13.08 5.39
C THR A 339 -20.59 12.11 6.57
N ALA A 340 -21.79 12.00 7.12
CA ALA A 340 -22.09 11.09 8.22
C ALA A 340 -21.92 9.62 7.78
N ILE A 341 -21.32 8.81 8.65
CA ILE A 341 -21.10 7.39 8.41
C ILE A 341 -22.41 6.59 8.55
N ASN A 342 -22.68 5.73 7.58
CA ASN A 342 -23.74 4.73 7.62
C ASN A 342 -23.19 3.47 8.31
N SER A 343 -23.32 3.38 9.64
CA SER A 343 -22.83 2.25 10.40
C SER A 343 -23.82 1.10 10.46
N LEU A 344 -23.27 -0.14 10.42
CA LEU A 344 -24.03 -1.38 10.48
C LEU A 344 -24.31 -1.83 11.91
N GLY A 345 -23.51 -1.38 12.90
CA GLY A 345 -23.65 -1.73 14.30
C GLY A 345 -23.32 -3.20 14.61
N LEU A 346 -22.41 -3.80 13.86
CA LEU A 346 -22.09 -5.22 14.02
C LEU A 346 -21.20 -5.48 15.23
N SER A 347 -21.41 -6.64 15.88
CA SER A 347 -20.59 -7.14 16.99
C SER A 347 -19.67 -8.30 16.57
N ARG A 348 -19.74 -8.72 15.32
CA ARG A 348 -18.83 -9.69 14.70
C ARG A 348 -18.64 -9.38 13.22
N LEU A 349 -17.49 -9.78 12.68
CA LEU A 349 -17.12 -9.64 11.28
C LEU A 349 -16.49 -10.93 10.77
N PHE A 350 -16.89 -11.38 9.59
CA PHE A 350 -16.23 -12.46 8.87
C PHE A 350 -15.32 -11.85 7.80
N VAL A 351 -14.03 -12.20 7.83
CA VAL A 351 -13.03 -11.68 6.87
C VAL A 351 -12.44 -12.85 6.10
N LEU A 352 -12.49 -12.78 4.78
CA LEU A 352 -11.84 -13.77 3.92
C LEU A 352 -10.45 -13.26 3.54
N THR A 353 -9.42 -14.08 3.78
CA THR A 353 -8.02 -13.70 3.56
C THR A 353 -7.24 -14.76 2.80
N THR A 354 -6.18 -14.32 2.11
CA THR A 354 -5.14 -15.18 1.56
C THR A 354 -3.76 -14.62 1.94
N SER A 355 -2.71 -15.30 1.52
CA SER A 355 -1.32 -14.81 1.61
C SER A 355 -1.03 -13.54 0.78
N GLU A 356 -2.04 -12.95 0.14
CA GLU A 356 -1.96 -11.64 -0.50
C GLU A 356 -2.64 -10.52 0.32
N SER A 357 -3.40 -10.89 1.37
CA SER A 357 -4.01 -9.91 2.29
C SER A 357 -2.93 -9.26 3.16
N ALA A 358 -2.79 -7.94 3.07
CA ALA A 358 -1.67 -7.24 3.70
C ALA A 358 -2.08 -5.88 4.29
N SER A 359 -1.29 -5.39 5.24
CA SER A 359 -1.21 -3.98 5.58
C SER A 359 -2.52 -3.40 6.12
N ALA A 360 -3.21 -2.47 5.43
CA ALA A 360 -4.49 -1.91 5.86
C ALA A 360 -5.58 -2.99 6.04
N SER A 361 -5.50 -4.12 5.29
CA SER A 361 -6.36 -5.28 5.52
C SER A 361 -6.08 -5.95 6.86
N GLU A 362 -4.81 -6.08 7.23
CA GLU A 362 -4.37 -6.62 8.52
C GLU A 362 -4.65 -5.62 9.65
N LEU A 363 -4.47 -4.33 9.39
CA LEU A 363 -4.82 -3.26 10.34
C LEU A 363 -6.31 -3.28 10.66
N LEU A 364 -7.19 -3.51 9.67
CA LEU A 364 -8.62 -3.63 9.91
C LEU A 364 -8.94 -4.80 10.86
N ILE A 365 -8.35 -5.96 10.60
CA ILE A 365 -8.52 -7.18 11.44
C ILE A 365 -7.98 -6.91 12.84
N ASN A 366 -6.74 -6.41 12.97
CA ASN A 366 -6.08 -6.15 14.24
C ASN A 366 -6.77 -5.03 15.04
N GLY A 367 -7.15 -3.93 14.39
CA GLY A 367 -7.79 -2.78 15.04
C GLY A 367 -9.21 -3.08 15.54
N LEU A 368 -9.94 -3.97 14.85
CA LEU A 368 -11.28 -4.40 15.27
C LEU A 368 -11.27 -5.49 16.36
N ALA A 369 -10.21 -6.29 16.44
CA ALA A 369 -10.14 -7.45 17.37
C ALA A 369 -10.40 -7.12 18.85
N PRO A 370 -9.97 -5.96 19.40
CA PRO A 370 -10.29 -5.58 20.78
C PRO A 370 -11.78 -5.25 21.02
N TYR A 371 -12.55 -5.00 19.96
CA TYR A 371 -13.89 -4.43 20.03
C TYR A 371 -15.01 -5.37 19.63
N ILE A 372 -14.78 -6.22 18.65
CA ILE A 372 -15.76 -7.17 18.12
C ILE A 372 -15.11 -8.52 17.83
N GLU A 373 -15.93 -9.58 17.70
CA GLU A 373 -15.43 -10.88 17.25
C GLU A 373 -15.05 -10.81 15.76
N VAL A 374 -13.76 -10.95 15.42
CA VAL A 374 -13.28 -11.04 14.04
C VAL A 374 -12.98 -12.50 13.72
N ILE A 375 -13.71 -13.07 12.77
CA ILE A 375 -13.58 -14.46 12.33
C ILE A 375 -12.86 -14.44 10.96
N GLN A 376 -11.56 -14.67 10.97
CA GLN A 376 -10.73 -14.75 9.77
C GLN A 376 -10.81 -16.15 9.16
N ILE A 377 -11.11 -16.24 7.86
CA ILE A 377 -11.30 -17.49 7.11
C ILE A 377 -10.36 -17.47 5.90
N GLY A 378 -9.63 -18.55 5.70
CA GLY A 378 -8.73 -18.71 4.57
C GLY A 378 -7.29 -18.94 4.99
N GLU A 379 -6.36 -18.21 4.38
CA GLU A 379 -4.92 -18.35 4.60
C GLU A 379 -4.41 -17.29 5.59
N GLN A 380 -3.21 -17.51 6.14
CA GLN A 380 -2.45 -16.54 6.89
C GLN A 380 -2.10 -15.34 6.02
N THR A 381 -2.14 -14.14 6.58
CA THR A 381 -1.85 -12.88 5.88
C THR A 381 -0.34 -12.64 5.75
N VAL A 382 0.06 -11.53 5.13
CA VAL A 382 1.48 -11.21 4.80
C VAL A 382 2.33 -10.87 6.03
N GLY A 383 1.77 -10.12 6.99
CA GLY A 383 2.52 -9.61 8.14
C GLY A 383 3.12 -8.22 7.95
N LYS A 384 2.44 -7.32 7.21
CA LYS A 384 2.86 -5.93 7.10
C LYS A 384 2.22 -5.09 8.22
N ASN A 385 2.88 -5.04 9.36
CA ASN A 385 2.49 -4.25 10.54
C ASN A 385 3.12 -2.84 10.57
N VAL A 386 3.68 -2.41 9.46
CA VAL A 386 4.43 -1.16 9.29
C VAL A 386 3.83 -0.30 8.18
N GLY A 387 3.93 1.02 8.34
CA GLY A 387 3.35 1.99 7.43
C GLY A 387 4.39 2.88 6.75
N SER A 388 4.04 3.41 5.59
CA SER A 388 4.85 4.31 4.78
C SER A 388 4.14 5.62 4.49
N ILE A 389 4.92 6.61 4.12
CA ILE A 389 4.48 7.88 3.53
C ILE A 389 5.15 8.05 2.18
N THR A 390 4.59 8.91 1.33
CA THR A 390 5.29 9.34 0.12
C THR A 390 6.25 10.47 0.45
N VAL A 391 7.53 10.28 0.16
CA VAL A 391 8.57 11.30 0.33
C VAL A 391 8.97 11.82 -1.06
N TYR A 392 8.80 13.14 -1.25
CA TYR A 392 9.19 13.85 -2.46
C TYR A 392 10.41 14.72 -2.18
N ASP A 393 11.19 15.01 -3.22
CA ASP A 393 12.20 16.06 -3.15
C ASP A 393 11.54 17.43 -3.34
N TYR A 394 11.48 18.22 -2.27
CA TYR A 394 10.92 19.58 -2.26
C TYR A 394 12.03 20.61 -2.19
N ILE A 395 12.02 21.58 -3.10
CA ILE A 395 13.02 22.65 -3.18
C ILE A 395 12.68 23.87 -2.31
N ASP A 396 11.48 23.91 -1.72
CA ASP A 396 11.03 25.04 -0.87
C ASP A 396 9.98 24.60 0.16
N ASN A 397 9.65 25.51 1.09
CA ASN A 397 8.62 25.31 2.11
C ASN A 397 7.19 25.33 1.57
N GLN A 398 6.98 25.66 0.29
CA GLN A 398 5.69 25.61 -0.39
C GLN A 398 5.43 24.24 -1.03
N GLN A 399 6.30 23.27 -0.76
CA GLN A 399 6.23 21.93 -1.30
C GLN A 399 6.31 21.88 -2.84
N THR A 400 7.12 22.78 -3.42
CA THR A 400 7.45 22.71 -4.85
C THR A 400 8.36 21.50 -5.07
N LYS A 401 7.89 20.52 -5.82
CA LYS A 401 8.68 19.33 -6.18
C LYS A 401 9.87 19.75 -7.05
N ASN A 402 11.02 19.12 -6.83
CA ASN A 402 12.22 19.39 -7.61
C ASN A 402 11.94 19.12 -9.11
N PRO A 403 12.19 20.11 -10.00
CA PRO A 403 11.93 19.95 -11.43
C PRO A 403 12.99 19.13 -12.17
N ASP A 404 14.14 18.86 -11.56
CA ASP A 404 15.28 18.22 -12.21
C ASP A 404 15.16 16.69 -12.24
N HIS A 405 14.27 16.11 -11.41
CA HIS A 405 13.95 14.69 -11.43
C HIS A 405 12.53 14.42 -10.94
N LYS A 406 12.08 13.17 -11.10
CA LYS A 406 10.75 12.73 -10.68
C LYS A 406 10.79 11.63 -9.61
N TYR A 407 11.92 11.31 -9.04
CA TYR A 407 12.03 10.29 -8.01
C TYR A 407 11.18 10.62 -6.79
N ALA A 408 10.54 9.60 -6.24
CA ALA A 408 9.87 9.64 -4.93
C ALA A 408 10.11 8.31 -4.21
N MET A 409 10.06 8.34 -2.89
CA MET A 409 10.27 7.18 -2.04
C MET A 409 9.02 6.82 -1.25
N GLN A 410 8.88 5.55 -0.94
CA GLN A 410 7.91 5.00 0.02
C GLN A 410 8.68 4.27 1.15
N PRO A 411 9.42 5.00 2.00
CA PRO A 411 10.10 4.38 3.13
C PRO A 411 9.10 3.92 4.18
N ILE A 412 9.40 2.85 4.88
CA ILE A 412 8.71 2.53 6.12
C ILE A 412 9.09 3.58 7.17
N VAL A 413 8.08 4.19 7.81
CA VAL A 413 8.29 5.31 8.74
C VAL A 413 7.74 5.06 10.13
N LEU A 414 6.84 4.07 10.27
CA LEU A 414 6.18 3.75 11.53
C LEU A 414 5.77 2.28 11.62
N LYS A 415 5.51 1.83 12.84
CA LYS A 415 4.84 0.58 13.17
C LYS A 415 3.45 0.90 13.72
N VAL A 416 2.44 0.04 13.45
CA VAL A 416 1.06 0.26 13.90
C VAL A 416 0.65 -0.80 14.90
N ALA A 417 0.11 -0.37 16.04
CA ALA A 417 -0.45 -1.22 17.08
C ALA A 417 -1.98 -0.99 17.21
N ASN A 418 -2.74 -1.97 17.67
CA ASN A 418 -4.14 -1.77 18.02
C ASN A 418 -4.30 -1.03 19.37
N SER A 419 -5.53 -0.81 19.83
CA SER A 419 -5.83 -0.09 21.08
C SER A 419 -5.18 -0.73 22.32
N GLU A 420 -4.98 -2.06 22.33
CA GLU A 420 -4.31 -2.81 23.40
C GLU A 420 -2.79 -2.84 23.28
N GLY A 421 -2.22 -2.27 22.20
CA GLY A 421 -0.78 -2.22 21.95
C GLY A 421 -0.23 -3.41 21.17
N PHE A 422 -1.10 -4.31 20.68
CA PHE A 422 -0.65 -5.45 19.88
C PHE A 422 -0.26 -5.02 18.47
N ALA A 423 1.00 -5.28 18.10
CA ALA A 423 1.59 -5.01 16.78
C ALA A 423 2.48 -6.17 16.29
N ASP A 424 2.50 -7.31 17.02
CA ASP A 424 3.45 -8.39 16.78
C ASP A 424 2.86 -9.44 15.83
N TYR A 425 2.67 -9.03 14.57
CA TYR A 425 2.19 -9.90 13.50
C TYR A 425 3.04 -9.79 12.21
N ALA A 426 4.36 -9.61 12.36
CA ALA A 426 5.27 -9.53 11.21
C ALA A 426 5.29 -10.80 10.34
N ASP A 427 4.90 -11.95 10.92
CA ASP A 427 4.74 -13.21 10.18
C ASP A 427 3.31 -13.43 9.62
N GLY A 428 2.42 -12.44 9.77
CA GLY A 428 1.02 -12.51 9.36
C GLY A 428 0.05 -12.90 10.46
N LEU A 429 -1.22 -12.52 10.27
CA LEU A 429 -2.32 -12.92 11.14
C LEU A 429 -2.81 -14.30 10.75
N PRO A 430 -2.81 -15.29 11.67
CA PRO A 430 -3.30 -16.62 11.38
C PRO A 430 -4.83 -16.65 11.30
N PRO A 431 -5.43 -17.43 10.37
CA PRO A 431 -6.87 -17.52 10.26
C PRO A 431 -7.51 -18.25 11.44
N THR A 432 -8.71 -17.82 11.82
CA THR A 432 -9.57 -18.53 12.80
C THR A 432 -10.02 -19.88 12.23
N LEU A 433 -10.33 -19.92 10.93
CA LEU A 433 -10.72 -21.11 10.19
C LEU A 433 -9.82 -21.23 8.96
N ALA A 434 -8.81 -22.08 9.04
CA ALA A 434 -7.85 -22.27 7.97
C ALA A 434 -8.51 -23.00 6.77
N ALA A 435 -8.32 -22.45 5.59
CA ALA A 435 -8.72 -23.00 4.31
C ALA A 435 -7.79 -22.49 3.22
N ASP A 436 -7.43 -23.36 2.26
CA ASP A 436 -6.62 -22.97 1.14
C ASP A 436 -7.52 -22.70 -0.09
N GLU A 437 -7.17 -21.73 -0.89
CA GLU A 437 -7.80 -21.52 -2.18
C GLU A 437 -7.35 -22.61 -3.15
N ASP A 438 -8.30 -23.35 -3.74
CA ASP A 438 -8.00 -24.40 -4.70
C ASP A 438 -8.01 -23.86 -6.13
N VAL A 439 -6.84 -23.68 -6.74
CA VAL A 439 -6.70 -23.12 -8.09
C VAL A 439 -7.45 -23.94 -9.16
N LYS A 440 -7.69 -25.24 -8.92
CA LYS A 440 -8.50 -26.08 -9.81
C LYS A 440 -10.00 -25.93 -9.60
N ASN A 441 -10.42 -25.33 -8.49
CA ASN A 441 -11.83 -25.18 -8.14
C ASN A 441 -12.06 -23.87 -7.40
N MET A 442 -11.71 -22.75 -8.03
CA MET A 442 -11.80 -21.43 -7.42
C MET A 442 -13.23 -20.94 -7.18
N GLY A 443 -14.22 -21.55 -7.83
CA GLY A 443 -15.62 -21.14 -7.73
C GLY A 443 -15.89 -19.75 -8.34
N VAL A 444 -17.08 -19.22 -8.07
CA VAL A 444 -17.50 -17.88 -8.51
C VAL A 444 -17.56 -16.97 -7.27
N LEU A 445 -16.87 -15.84 -7.31
CA LEU A 445 -16.87 -14.88 -6.22
C LEU A 445 -18.29 -14.36 -5.95
N GLY A 446 -18.69 -14.36 -4.67
CA GLY A 446 -20.04 -13.96 -4.24
C GLY A 446 -21.11 -15.07 -4.39
N ASP A 447 -20.78 -16.23 -4.97
CA ASP A 447 -21.67 -17.40 -4.97
C ASP A 447 -21.61 -18.12 -3.63
N VAL A 448 -22.76 -18.55 -3.13
CA VAL A 448 -22.90 -19.24 -1.83
C VAL A 448 -22.14 -20.57 -1.75
N ASN A 449 -21.76 -21.15 -2.88
CA ASN A 449 -21.00 -22.39 -2.99
C ASN A 449 -19.48 -22.14 -3.16
N GLU A 450 -19.04 -20.87 -3.29
CA GLU A 450 -17.61 -20.57 -3.30
C GLU A 450 -17.01 -20.93 -1.95
N THR A 451 -15.83 -21.56 -1.94
CA THR A 451 -15.30 -22.27 -0.77
C THR A 451 -15.22 -21.40 0.47
N PHE A 452 -14.60 -20.22 0.41
CA PHE A 452 -14.42 -19.37 1.60
C PHE A 452 -15.75 -18.75 2.05
N LEU A 453 -16.57 -18.31 1.10
CA LEU A 453 -17.90 -17.78 1.39
C LEU A 453 -18.81 -18.87 1.99
N ALA A 454 -18.77 -20.10 1.47
CA ALA A 454 -19.52 -21.23 2.02
C ALA A 454 -19.12 -21.53 3.47
N ILE A 455 -17.82 -21.46 3.82
CA ILE A 455 -17.34 -21.60 5.20
C ILE A 455 -17.95 -20.53 6.09
N ALA A 456 -17.90 -19.25 5.65
CA ALA A 456 -18.46 -18.12 6.39
C ALA A 456 -19.97 -18.31 6.63
N LEU A 457 -20.74 -18.62 5.58
CA LEU A 457 -22.19 -18.81 5.65
C LEU A 457 -22.57 -20.02 6.56
N ASN A 458 -21.82 -21.11 6.51
CA ASN A 458 -22.04 -22.24 7.41
C ASN A 458 -21.76 -21.86 8.88
N ARG A 459 -20.73 -21.04 9.14
CA ARG A 459 -20.44 -20.52 10.49
C ARG A 459 -21.54 -19.58 10.99
N ILE A 460 -22.06 -18.72 10.12
CA ILE A 460 -23.15 -17.79 10.43
C ILE A 460 -24.44 -18.54 10.77
N THR A 461 -24.80 -19.55 9.96
CA THR A 461 -26.06 -20.29 10.10
C THR A 461 -26.01 -21.42 11.13
N GLY A 462 -24.82 -21.71 11.71
CA GLY A 462 -24.67 -22.80 12.68
C GLY A 462 -24.83 -24.21 12.10
N SER A 463 -24.57 -24.38 10.78
CA SER A 463 -24.70 -25.67 10.10
C SER A 463 -23.63 -26.66 10.59
N ALA A 464 -24.03 -27.62 11.42
CA ALA A 464 -23.15 -28.45 12.25
C ALA A 464 -22.30 -29.51 11.53
N LYS A 465 -22.32 -29.60 10.18
CA LYS A 465 -21.65 -30.66 9.42
C LYS A 465 -20.85 -30.18 8.20
N PHE A 466 -20.47 -28.91 8.17
CA PHE A 466 -19.62 -28.46 7.08
C PHE A 466 -18.17 -28.91 7.30
N THR A 467 -17.65 -29.68 6.34
CA THR A 467 -16.23 -30.05 6.34
C THR A 467 -15.52 -29.11 5.36
N ILE A 468 -14.48 -28.44 5.84
CA ILE A 468 -13.65 -27.58 4.99
C ILE A 468 -12.99 -28.46 3.92
N PRO A 469 -13.23 -28.22 2.62
CA PRO A 469 -12.60 -29.00 1.55
C PRO A 469 -11.09 -28.78 1.58
N LYS A 470 -10.33 -29.85 1.31
CA LYS A 470 -8.89 -29.73 1.11
C LYS A 470 -8.64 -29.33 -0.34
N ALA A 471 -7.85 -28.29 -0.52
CA ALA A 471 -7.44 -27.85 -1.86
C ALA A 471 -6.67 -28.97 -2.59
N SER A 472 -7.00 -29.18 -3.86
CA SER A 472 -6.33 -30.15 -4.71
C SER A 472 -5.07 -29.57 -5.38
N LEU A 473 -5.03 -28.27 -5.55
CA LEU A 473 -3.86 -27.48 -5.96
C LEU A 473 -3.80 -26.20 -5.12
N PRO A 474 -3.21 -26.25 -3.93
CA PRO A 474 -3.07 -25.09 -3.08
C PRO A 474 -2.05 -24.10 -3.68
N ARG A 475 -2.11 -22.84 -3.24
CA ARG A 475 -1.25 -21.75 -3.72
C ARG A 475 0.20 -21.80 -3.19
N THR A 476 0.62 -22.88 -2.56
CA THR A 476 1.95 -23.05 -1.95
C THR A 476 3.12 -23.00 -2.93
N LEU A 477 2.86 -23.08 -4.24
CA LEU A 477 3.87 -23.00 -5.31
C LEU A 477 3.85 -21.64 -6.03
N LEU A 478 3.44 -20.56 -5.36
CA LEU A 478 3.40 -19.22 -5.97
C LEU A 478 4.79 -18.80 -6.45
N VAL A 479 4.82 -18.26 -7.65
CA VAL A 479 5.97 -17.53 -8.19
C VAL A 479 5.88 -16.09 -7.72
N GLU A 480 7.02 -15.47 -7.46
CA GLU A 480 7.09 -14.07 -7.05
C GLU A 480 6.37 -13.14 -8.04
N ASP A 481 5.50 -12.28 -7.52
CA ASP A 481 4.90 -11.18 -8.28
C ASP A 481 5.86 -9.98 -8.26
N PRO A 482 6.36 -9.51 -9.42
CA PRO A 482 7.26 -8.35 -9.46
C PRO A 482 6.65 -7.06 -8.90
N LEU A 483 5.31 -6.96 -8.85
CA LEU A 483 4.59 -5.80 -8.31
C LEU A 483 4.14 -6.00 -6.86
N LEU A 484 4.59 -7.08 -6.19
CA LEU A 484 4.09 -7.45 -4.86
C LEU A 484 4.30 -6.34 -3.84
N ILE A 485 5.50 -5.76 -3.76
CA ILE A 485 5.82 -4.69 -2.82
C ILE A 485 4.93 -3.46 -3.06
N GLN A 486 4.75 -3.09 -4.32
CA GLN A 486 3.90 -1.96 -4.71
C GLN A 486 2.41 -2.22 -4.44
N ARG A 487 1.96 -3.46 -4.36
CA ARG A 487 0.58 -3.85 -4.03
C ARG A 487 0.32 -3.92 -2.52
N GLN A 488 1.35 -4.16 -1.72
CA GLN A 488 1.26 -4.28 -0.26
C GLN A 488 1.50 -2.93 0.40
N ARG A 489 0.44 -2.17 0.71
CA ARG A 489 0.50 -0.77 1.13
C ARG A 489 -0.19 -0.50 2.44
N MET A 490 0.49 0.21 3.34
CA MET A 490 -0.11 0.91 4.48
C MET A 490 0.33 2.38 4.38
N ILE A 491 -0.52 3.19 3.77
CA ILE A 491 -0.23 4.59 3.50
C ILE A 491 -0.88 5.44 4.57
N VAL A 492 -0.07 6.18 5.30
CA VAL A 492 -0.53 7.17 6.26
C VAL A 492 -0.60 8.52 5.56
N ASP A 493 -1.73 9.20 5.71
CA ASP A 493 -1.85 10.58 5.24
C ASP A 493 -0.93 11.46 6.08
N PHE A 494 0.12 11.97 5.46
CA PHE A 494 1.11 12.79 6.10
C PHE A 494 1.26 14.10 5.33
N ASN A 495 0.86 15.21 5.96
CA ASN A 495 1.03 16.52 5.38
C ASN A 495 1.57 17.48 6.45
N LEU A 496 2.85 17.82 6.34
CA LEU A 496 3.50 18.77 7.23
C LEU A 496 2.91 20.19 7.12
N ALA A 497 2.30 20.55 5.99
CA ALA A 497 1.78 21.89 5.74
C ALA A 497 0.33 22.10 6.20
N GLU A 498 -0.48 21.07 6.33
CA GLU A 498 -1.89 21.18 6.79
C GLU A 498 -2.00 21.26 8.32
N GLN A 499 -0.91 21.07 9.03
CA GLN A 499 -0.88 21.05 10.49
C GLN A 499 -0.33 22.36 11.10
N ASP A 500 0.00 23.36 10.27
CA ASP A 500 0.35 24.73 10.66
C ASP A 500 -0.89 25.64 10.63
#